data_464c24b584a93a01427a5d4d49072856
#
_entry.id   464c24b584a93a01427a5d4d49072856
#
_cell.length_a   1.000
_cell.length_b   1.000
_cell.length_c   1.000
_cell.angle_alpha   90.00
_cell.angle_beta   90.00
_cell.angle_gamma   90.00
#
_symmetry.space_group_name_H-M   'P 1'
#
loop_
_entity.id
_entity.type
_entity.pdbx_description
1 polymer ?
#
loop_
_entity_poly.entity_id
_entity_poly.type
_entity_poly.pdbx_seq_one_letter_code
_entity_poly.pdbx_strand_id
1 'polypeptide(L)'
;SLEFLNHYFEEPLKTLEDCRVTDSTYSQPLYVTAQFLDRETGQIKQQTVFLGDFPIMTDTGTFVINGTERVIVSQLVRSPGVYFSQEIDKTSDKEVFIGKMIPGRGAWLEFDTDKRDTLGVRVDRKRRQHITGFLMALDVIENKEDAIELLGDYPSVHNTIERDPDTTREAALIDLYRKLRPGEPASVESARNLVKQMFYTPKRYDLTKVGRYKVEQKLGRQYGEKDAETYSTEDDGMLRIEDMIDSIKYVIALHAGEESFVNNLGKEIPVKLDDIDHFGNRRIRTVGELVQNQVRVGLSRLERVVRERMTTQEPEAITPQSLINIRPIQASLKEFFGTSQLSQFMDQPNPIAGLTHRRRLSALGPGGLSRERAGFEVRDVHPSHYGRMCPIETPEGPNIGLIGTLATYGRVNKFGFIETPYWKVENGVVKTSRAVYLTAAQEDIYTIAQANAPLNEDGTFQNKRVLARQDGGSVAFVSDKDIDYMDVSPKQICSVTTALIPFLEHDDANRALMGSNMQRQAVPLVKTEAPYVGTGMEENVARDSGCLLYTSPSPRDKRLS
;
A
#
# COMPACT_ATOMS: atom_id res chain seq x y z
N SER A 1 5.59 19.94 28.94
CA SER A 1 5.52 19.30 27.61
C SER A 1 6.88 19.23 26.97
N LEU A 2 7.09 18.23 26.10
CA LEU A 2 8.32 18.08 25.30
C LEU A 2 7.92 18.16 23.83
N GLU A 3 8.58 19.03 23.07
CA GLU A 3 8.33 19.25 21.65
C GLU A 3 9.62 19.20 20.85
N PHE A 4 9.54 18.65 19.63
CA PHE A 4 10.63 18.66 18.67
C PHE A 4 10.40 19.81 17.68
N LEU A 5 11.35 20.77 17.61
CA LEU A 5 11.21 21.96 16.78
C LEU A 5 11.80 21.76 15.39
N ASN A 6 13.11 21.45 15.34
CA ASN A 6 13.87 21.29 14.11
C ASN A 6 14.70 20.02 14.15
N HIS A 7 15.05 19.52 12.98
CA HIS A 7 15.96 18.38 12.84
C HIS A 7 16.94 18.64 11.69
N TYR A 8 18.12 18.03 11.78
CA TYR A 8 19.09 18.02 10.71
C TYR A 8 19.93 16.75 10.75
N PHE A 9 20.40 16.36 9.59
CA PHE A 9 21.36 15.26 9.45
C PHE A 9 22.75 15.85 9.26
N GLU A 10 23.74 15.29 9.96
CA GLU A 10 25.14 15.57 9.68
C GLU A 10 25.65 14.67 8.55
N GLU A 11 26.80 15.03 7.98
CA GLU A 11 27.44 14.20 6.96
C GLU A 11 27.87 12.84 7.55
N PRO A 12 27.93 11.78 6.73
CA PRO A 12 28.39 10.48 7.19
C PRO A 12 29.80 10.55 7.74
N LEU A 13 30.03 9.95 8.90
CA LEU A 13 31.35 9.92 9.54
C LEU A 13 32.39 9.08 8.78
N LYS A 14 31.93 8.14 7.95
CA LYS A 14 32.74 7.23 7.15
C LYS A 14 32.27 7.22 5.70
N THR A 15 33.20 7.04 4.79
CA THR A 15 32.88 6.83 3.39
C THR A 15 32.24 5.46 3.17
N LEU A 16 31.61 5.25 2.03
CA LEU A 16 31.00 3.98 1.68
C LEU A 16 32.02 2.83 1.65
N GLU A 17 33.22 3.10 1.12
CA GLU A 17 34.31 2.12 1.03
C GLU A 17 34.86 1.78 2.43
N ASP A 18 35.03 2.79 3.29
CA ASP A 18 35.44 2.57 4.67
C ASP A 18 34.45 1.70 5.43
N CYS A 19 33.15 1.91 5.20
CA CYS A 19 32.11 1.09 5.82
C CYS A 19 32.18 -0.39 5.41
N ARG A 20 32.52 -0.66 4.14
CA ARG A 20 32.69 -2.03 3.65
C ARG A 20 33.94 -2.72 4.24
N VAL A 21 35.05 -1.98 4.36
CA VAL A 21 36.32 -2.50 4.89
C VAL A 21 36.25 -2.69 6.40
N THR A 22 35.58 -1.81 7.13
CA THR A 22 35.52 -1.83 8.60
C THR A 22 34.28 -2.54 9.16
N ASP A 23 33.51 -3.25 8.31
CA ASP A 23 32.26 -3.92 8.69
C ASP A 23 31.26 -3.02 9.46
N SER A 24 31.18 -1.76 9.06
CA SER A 24 30.32 -0.77 9.69
C SER A 24 29.11 -0.43 8.82
N THR A 25 28.12 0.23 9.43
CA THR A 25 26.91 0.68 8.75
C THR A 25 27.11 2.06 8.17
N TYR A 26 26.73 2.26 6.90
CA TYR A 26 26.71 3.57 6.25
C TYR A 26 25.48 4.34 6.70
N SER A 27 25.70 5.34 7.57
CA SER A 27 24.64 6.08 8.26
C SER A 27 24.99 7.55 8.45
N GLN A 28 23.94 8.36 8.65
CA GLN A 28 24.05 9.76 9.03
C GLN A 28 23.52 9.96 10.45
N PRO A 29 24.25 10.72 11.31
CA PRO A 29 23.75 11.13 12.60
C PRO A 29 22.56 12.09 12.46
N LEU A 30 21.46 11.80 13.16
CA LEU A 30 20.31 12.71 13.25
C LEU A 30 20.33 13.48 14.56
N TYR A 31 20.29 14.81 14.47
CA TYR A 31 20.14 15.73 15.59
C TYR A 31 18.76 16.39 15.55
N VAL A 32 18.17 16.55 16.72
CA VAL A 32 16.87 17.18 16.88
C VAL A 32 16.95 18.25 17.96
N THR A 33 16.41 19.42 17.68
CA THR A 33 16.23 20.47 18.67
C THR A 33 14.97 20.21 19.46
N ALA A 34 15.12 19.82 20.72
CA ALA A 34 14.03 19.52 21.64
C ALA A 34 13.82 20.68 22.61
N GLN A 35 12.57 21.04 22.80
CA GLN A 35 12.12 22.06 23.73
C GLN A 35 11.28 21.42 24.83
N PHE A 36 11.69 21.60 26.07
CA PHE A 36 10.92 21.24 27.25
C PHE A 36 10.28 22.51 27.84
N LEU A 37 8.95 22.46 27.93
CA LEU A 37 8.15 23.51 28.59
C LEU A 37 7.62 22.92 29.91
N ASP A 38 8.05 23.54 31.02
CA ASP A 38 7.42 23.32 32.32
C ASP A 38 6.16 24.18 32.42
N ARG A 39 5.01 23.53 32.63
CA ARG A 39 3.71 24.22 32.69
C ARG A 39 3.47 24.92 34.04
N GLU A 40 4.17 24.50 35.10
CA GLU A 40 4.00 25.07 36.44
C GLU A 40 4.86 26.33 36.62
N THR A 41 6.13 26.29 36.18
CA THR A 41 7.07 27.38 36.30
C THR A 41 7.15 28.30 35.08
N GLY A 42 6.61 27.87 33.95
CA GLY A 42 6.71 28.56 32.65
C GLY A 42 8.13 28.58 32.06
N GLN A 43 9.06 27.80 32.63
CA GLN A 43 10.44 27.76 32.14
C GLN A 43 10.51 26.94 30.82
N ILE A 44 11.29 27.50 29.89
CA ILE A 44 11.57 26.83 28.60
C ILE A 44 13.05 26.45 28.59
N LYS A 45 13.33 25.15 28.43
CA LYS A 45 14.69 24.60 28.23
C LYS A 45 14.79 24.04 26.83
N GLN A 46 15.66 24.59 26.00
CA GLN A 46 15.89 24.13 24.63
C GLN A 46 17.29 23.55 24.49
N GLN A 47 17.40 22.35 23.89
CA GLN A 47 18.70 21.69 23.66
C GLN A 47 18.65 20.89 22.35
N THR A 48 19.79 20.84 21.68
CA THR A 48 19.97 19.92 20.54
C THR A 48 20.41 18.56 21.08
N VAL A 49 19.67 17.52 20.72
CA VAL A 49 19.88 16.16 21.20
C VAL A 49 20.16 15.25 20.01
N PHE A 50 21.18 14.40 20.12
CA PHE A 50 21.44 13.32 19.18
C PHE A 50 20.32 12.28 19.30
N LEU A 51 19.67 11.94 18.17
CA LEU A 51 18.55 10.98 18.14
C LEU A 51 18.97 9.58 17.66
N GLY A 52 20.12 9.47 17.04
CA GLY A 52 20.67 8.19 16.57
C GLY A 52 21.26 8.27 15.17
N ASP A 53 21.88 7.17 14.77
CA ASP A 53 22.43 6.98 13.43
C ASP A 53 21.38 6.33 12.54
N PHE A 54 21.09 6.97 11.41
CA PHE A 54 20.11 6.51 10.43
C PHE A 54 20.82 5.97 9.20
N PRO A 55 20.64 4.68 8.84
CA PRO A 55 21.18 4.13 7.61
C PRO A 55 20.65 4.91 6.41
N ILE A 56 21.52 5.27 5.49
CA ILE A 56 21.19 5.98 4.26
C ILE A 56 21.34 5.09 3.04
N MET A 57 20.49 5.35 2.05
CA MET A 57 20.51 4.66 0.77
C MET A 57 21.71 5.16 -0.04
N THR A 58 22.42 4.24 -0.70
CA THR A 58 23.47 4.56 -1.67
C THR A 58 22.86 5.04 -3.00
N ASP A 59 23.68 5.64 -3.85
CA ASP A 59 23.26 6.08 -5.20
C ASP A 59 22.73 4.94 -6.06
N THR A 60 23.11 3.69 -5.74
CA THR A 60 22.63 2.49 -6.42
C THR A 60 21.36 1.88 -5.83
N GLY A 61 20.74 2.53 -4.82
CA GLY A 61 19.48 2.06 -4.22
C GLY A 61 19.64 0.91 -3.22
N THR A 62 20.82 0.75 -2.63
CA THR A 62 21.13 -0.26 -1.62
C THR A 62 21.47 0.37 -0.28
N PHE A 63 21.55 -0.44 0.77
CA PHE A 63 22.01 -0.04 2.10
C PHE A 63 23.23 -0.87 2.48
N VAL A 64 24.22 -0.24 3.10
CA VAL A 64 25.38 -0.95 3.68
C VAL A 64 25.17 -1.08 5.18
N ILE A 65 24.92 -2.29 5.63
CA ILE A 65 24.65 -2.62 7.03
C ILE A 65 25.70 -3.62 7.50
N ASN A 66 26.48 -3.24 8.51
CA ASN A 66 27.60 -4.04 9.03
C ASN A 66 28.54 -4.53 7.92
N GLY A 67 28.91 -3.65 6.99
CA GLY A 67 29.78 -3.94 5.86
C GLY A 67 29.13 -4.71 4.70
N THR A 68 27.91 -5.21 4.88
CA THR A 68 27.19 -5.99 3.85
C THR A 68 26.18 -5.14 3.11
N GLU A 69 26.10 -5.30 1.79
CA GLU A 69 25.16 -4.60 0.96
C GLU A 69 23.80 -5.31 1.00
N ARG A 70 22.76 -4.54 1.32
CA ARG A 70 21.39 -5.05 1.47
C ARG A 70 20.42 -4.27 0.60
N VAL A 71 19.38 -4.96 0.14
CA VAL A 71 18.25 -4.39 -0.60
C VAL A 71 17.01 -4.53 0.26
N ILE A 72 16.28 -3.42 0.41
CA ILE A 72 14.96 -3.45 1.04
C ILE A 72 13.94 -3.67 -0.09
N VAL A 73 13.33 -4.84 -0.08
CA VAL A 73 12.33 -5.23 -1.08
C VAL A 73 11.02 -4.48 -0.82
N SER A 74 10.44 -3.89 -1.86
CA SER A 74 9.13 -3.23 -1.77
C SER A 74 8.04 -4.26 -1.48
N GLN A 75 7.11 -3.90 -0.61
CA GLN A 75 6.03 -4.79 -0.18
C GLN A 75 4.72 -4.45 -0.90
N LEU A 76 4.06 -5.48 -1.43
CA LEU A 76 2.74 -5.38 -2.02
C LEU A 76 1.68 -5.67 -0.95
N VAL A 77 0.81 -4.70 -0.68
CA VAL A 77 -0.22 -4.79 0.36
C VAL A 77 -1.57 -4.32 -0.19
N ARG A 78 -2.66 -4.76 0.45
CA ARG A 78 -3.96 -4.17 0.20
C ARG A 78 -3.95 -2.71 0.65
N SER A 79 -4.46 -1.80 -0.17
CA SER A 79 -4.56 -0.39 0.22
C SER A 79 -5.54 -0.22 1.39
N PRO A 80 -5.33 0.73 2.30
CA PRO A 80 -6.38 1.13 3.21
C PRO A 80 -7.57 1.67 2.40
N GLY A 81 -8.78 1.53 2.96
CA GLY A 81 -10.02 1.92 2.28
C GLY A 81 -11.19 1.06 2.69
N VAL A 82 -12.26 1.08 1.90
CA VAL A 82 -13.46 0.27 2.10
C VAL A 82 -13.61 -0.74 0.95
N TYR A 83 -13.94 -1.99 1.29
CA TYR A 83 -14.04 -3.10 0.36
C TYR A 83 -15.29 -3.91 0.60
N PHE A 84 -15.99 -4.28 -0.45
CA PHE A 84 -17.21 -5.06 -0.40
C PHE A 84 -17.01 -6.41 -1.07
N SER A 85 -17.30 -7.49 -0.36
CA SER A 85 -17.17 -8.87 -0.83
C SER A 85 -18.42 -9.67 -0.52
N GLN A 86 -18.61 -10.73 -1.29
CA GLN A 86 -19.66 -11.72 -1.09
C GLN A 86 -19.03 -13.03 -0.67
N GLU A 87 -19.59 -13.67 0.33
CA GLU A 87 -19.18 -14.99 0.79
C GLU A 87 -20.43 -15.89 0.91
N ILE A 88 -20.27 -17.19 0.74
CA ILE A 88 -21.36 -18.16 0.96
C ILE A 88 -21.21 -18.72 2.37
N ASP A 89 -22.25 -18.59 3.21
CA ASP A 89 -22.27 -19.18 4.54
C ASP A 89 -22.27 -20.73 4.43
N LYS A 90 -21.25 -21.35 4.97
CA LYS A 90 -21.01 -22.81 4.91
C LYS A 90 -22.12 -23.64 5.54
N THR A 91 -23.00 -23.05 6.36
CA THR A 91 -24.04 -23.76 7.12
C THR A 91 -25.43 -23.62 6.51
N SER A 92 -25.69 -22.54 5.76
CA SER A 92 -27.00 -22.24 5.20
C SER A 92 -27.03 -22.07 3.68
N ASP A 93 -25.86 -22.14 3.02
CA ASP A 93 -25.67 -21.85 1.59
C ASP A 93 -26.26 -20.51 1.12
N LYS A 94 -26.52 -19.59 2.08
CA LYS A 94 -26.96 -18.23 1.77
C LYS A 94 -25.78 -17.33 1.46
N GLU A 95 -26.00 -16.41 0.56
CA GLU A 95 -25.06 -15.33 0.26
C GLU A 95 -25.01 -14.31 1.40
N VAL A 96 -23.83 -14.00 1.86
CA VAL A 96 -23.55 -13.03 2.92
C VAL A 96 -22.65 -11.95 2.33
N PHE A 97 -23.06 -10.71 2.50
CA PHE A 97 -22.31 -9.54 2.03
C PHE A 97 -21.53 -8.93 3.17
N ILE A 98 -20.28 -8.58 2.90
CA ILE A 98 -19.36 -8.07 3.90
C ILE A 98 -18.70 -6.80 3.38
N GLY A 99 -18.84 -5.71 4.11
CA GLY A 99 -18.11 -4.46 3.90
C GLY A 99 -16.96 -4.36 4.90
N LYS A 100 -15.72 -4.32 4.43
CA LYS A 100 -14.52 -4.22 5.29
C LYS A 100 -13.88 -2.84 5.16
N MET A 101 -13.88 -2.08 6.24
CA MET A 101 -13.15 -0.81 6.33
C MET A 101 -11.79 -1.06 6.96
N ILE A 102 -10.73 -0.88 6.17
CA ILE A 102 -9.34 -1.18 6.54
C ILE A 102 -8.58 0.14 6.65
N PRO A 103 -8.21 0.58 7.87
CA PRO A 103 -7.35 1.75 8.04
C PRO A 103 -5.89 1.41 7.76
N GLY A 104 -5.07 2.44 7.52
CA GLY A 104 -3.62 2.29 7.52
C GLY A 104 -3.06 1.97 8.91
N ARG A 105 -3.74 2.47 9.95
CA ARG A 105 -3.46 2.20 11.37
C ARG A 105 -4.75 2.29 12.16
N GLY A 106 -5.04 1.27 12.95
CA GLY A 106 -6.20 1.23 13.85
C GLY A 106 -7.03 -0.03 13.69
N ALA A 107 -8.21 -0.03 14.32
CA ALA A 107 -9.13 -1.14 14.34
C ALA A 107 -9.84 -1.33 12.98
N TRP A 108 -9.93 -2.56 12.50
CA TRP A 108 -10.73 -2.91 11.34
C TRP A 108 -12.22 -2.89 11.71
N LEU A 109 -13.05 -2.37 10.81
CA LEU A 109 -14.50 -2.47 10.90
C LEU A 109 -15.00 -3.39 9.78
N GLU A 110 -15.77 -4.41 10.15
CA GLU A 110 -16.41 -5.31 9.21
C GLU A 110 -17.92 -5.24 9.41
N PHE A 111 -18.65 -4.75 8.42
CA PHE A 111 -20.11 -4.71 8.37
C PHE A 111 -20.59 -5.94 7.63
N ASP A 112 -21.40 -6.78 8.24
CA ASP A 112 -21.84 -8.03 7.64
C ASP A 112 -23.35 -8.23 7.69
N THR A 113 -23.88 -8.98 6.72
CA THR A 113 -25.18 -9.61 6.81
C THR A 113 -25.02 -11.04 7.31
N ASP A 114 -25.98 -11.58 8.02
CA ASP A 114 -25.94 -12.97 8.45
C ASP A 114 -27.02 -13.82 7.75
N LYS A 115 -26.99 -15.14 7.99
CA LYS A 115 -27.98 -16.09 7.43
C LYS A 115 -29.44 -15.82 7.85
N ARG A 116 -29.66 -14.94 8.81
CA ARG A 116 -30.97 -14.51 9.31
C ARG A 116 -31.38 -13.15 8.79
N ASP A 117 -30.63 -12.66 7.80
CA ASP A 117 -30.81 -11.36 7.17
C ASP A 117 -30.77 -10.21 8.19
N THR A 118 -29.86 -10.30 9.19
CA THR A 118 -29.59 -9.22 10.14
C THR A 118 -28.25 -8.56 9.85
N LEU A 119 -28.19 -7.25 10.09
CA LEU A 119 -26.99 -6.44 9.94
C LEU A 119 -26.15 -6.47 11.20
N GLY A 120 -24.86 -6.67 11.06
CA GLY A 120 -23.93 -6.67 12.17
C GLY A 120 -22.63 -5.97 11.89
N VAL A 121 -21.86 -5.73 12.94
CA VAL A 121 -20.53 -5.18 12.88
C VAL A 121 -19.56 -6.01 13.73
N ARG A 122 -18.35 -6.17 13.21
CA ARG A 122 -17.21 -6.71 13.97
C ARG A 122 -16.10 -5.69 14.00
N VAL A 123 -15.57 -5.46 15.18
CA VAL A 123 -14.41 -4.59 15.40
C VAL A 123 -13.21 -5.48 15.67
N ASP A 124 -12.12 -5.34 14.90
CA ASP A 124 -10.89 -6.15 15.02
C ASP A 124 -11.15 -7.66 15.07
N ARG A 125 -12.10 -8.16 14.25
CA ARG A 125 -12.49 -9.58 14.22
C ARG A 125 -12.99 -10.13 15.56
N LYS A 126 -13.43 -9.24 16.46
CA LYS A 126 -14.06 -9.64 17.73
C LYS A 126 -15.49 -10.13 17.52
N ARG A 127 -16.21 -10.38 18.62
CA ARG A 127 -17.60 -10.85 18.58
C ARG A 127 -18.50 -9.87 17.83
N ARG A 128 -19.33 -10.41 16.93
CA ARG A 128 -20.34 -9.66 16.18
C ARG A 128 -21.32 -8.93 17.11
N GLN A 129 -21.66 -7.70 16.77
CA GLN A 129 -22.68 -6.87 17.40
C GLN A 129 -23.72 -6.47 16.36
N HIS A 130 -24.99 -6.25 16.78
CA HIS A 130 -25.99 -5.68 15.89
C HIS A 130 -25.63 -4.25 15.52
N ILE A 131 -25.92 -3.87 14.27
CA ILE A 131 -25.56 -2.54 13.78
C ILE A 131 -26.29 -1.42 14.52
N THR A 132 -27.54 -1.65 14.93
CA THR A 132 -28.35 -0.72 15.73
C THR A 132 -27.69 -0.41 17.07
N GLY A 133 -27.29 -1.43 17.83
CA GLY A 133 -26.57 -1.26 19.08
C GLY A 133 -25.20 -0.57 18.89
N PHE A 134 -24.51 -0.86 17.79
CA PHE A 134 -23.24 -0.18 17.48
C PHE A 134 -23.45 1.31 17.18
N LEU A 135 -24.45 1.69 16.38
CA LEU A 135 -24.76 3.08 16.07
C LEU A 135 -25.22 3.86 17.31
N MET A 136 -26.00 3.22 18.22
CA MET A 136 -26.34 3.81 19.53
C MET A 136 -25.10 4.03 20.39
N ALA A 137 -24.17 3.07 20.42
CA ALA A 137 -22.92 3.18 21.20
C ALA A 137 -21.99 4.29 20.68
N LEU A 138 -22.09 4.66 19.40
CA LEU A 138 -21.36 5.77 18.79
C LEU A 138 -22.07 7.13 18.88
N ASP A 139 -23.19 7.21 19.59
CA ASP A 139 -24.04 8.42 19.68
C ASP A 139 -24.59 8.91 18.33
N VAL A 140 -24.79 8.02 17.35
CA VAL A 140 -25.31 8.35 16.00
C VAL A 140 -26.83 8.36 15.98
N ILE A 141 -27.47 7.41 16.68
CA ILE A 141 -28.93 7.27 16.82
C ILE A 141 -29.33 7.27 18.29
N GLU A 142 -30.53 7.75 18.59
CA GLU A 142 -31.05 7.73 19.97
C GLU A 142 -31.76 6.43 20.29
N ASN A 143 -32.64 6.02 19.42
CA ASN A 143 -33.45 4.80 19.52
C ASN A 143 -33.18 3.88 18.34
N LYS A 144 -33.57 2.63 18.44
CA LYS A 144 -33.37 1.65 17.36
C LYS A 144 -34.19 2.00 16.12
N GLU A 145 -35.37 2.58 16.32
CA GLU A 145 -36.29 2.99 15.26
C GLU A 145 -35.70 4.07 14.37
N ASP A 146 -34.83 4.93 14.91
CA ASP A 146 -34.13 5.97 14.17
C ASP A 146 -33.22 5.37 13.08
N ALA A 147 -32.86 4.09 13.22
CA ALA A 147 -32.09 3.37 12.21
C ALA A 147 -32.84 3.23 10.88
N ILE A 148 -34.17 3.20 10.88
CA ILE A 148 -34.99 3.12 9.66
C ILE A 148 -34.88 4.45 8.89
N GLU A 149 -34.92 5.58 9.58
CA GLU A 149 -34.77 6.89 8.96
C GLU A 149 -33.35 7.07 8.38
N LEU A 150 -32.34 6.57 9.10
CA LEU A 150 -30.93 6.70 8.71
C LEU A 150 -30.51 5.76 7.57
N LEU A 151 -30.90 4.48 7.66
CA LEU A 151 -30.42 3.41 6.77
C LEU A 151 -31.42 3.04 5.66
N GLY A 152 -32.67 3.45 5.78
CA GLY A 152 -33.76 3.12 4.87
C GLY A 152 -34.66 2.00 5.37
N ASP A 153 -35.83 1.88 4.72
CA ASP A 153 -36.88 0.91 5.05
C ASP A 153 -36.62 -0.44 4.34
N TYR A 154 -35.69 -1.23 4.92
CA TYR A 154 -35.29 -2.54 4.39
C TYR A 154 -35.63 -3.66 5.38
N PRO A 155 -36.03 -4.86 4.86
CA PRO A 155 -36.30 -6.01 5.72
C PRO A 155 -35.13 -6.37 6.65
N SER A 156 -33.91 -6.22 6.19
CA SER A 156 -32.69 -6.49 6.98
C SER A 156 -32.53 -5.52 8.16
N VAL A 157 -32.96 -4.29 8.04
CA VAL A 157 -32.97 -3.28 9.12
C VAL A 157 -34.02 -3.66 10.16
N HIS A 158 -35.26 -3.98 9.73
CA HIS A 158 -36.34 -4.42 10.64
C HIS A 158 -35.96 -5.69 11.41
N ASN A 159 -35.44 -6.70 10.73
CA ASN A 159 -34.98 -7.93 11.35
C ASN A 159 -33.88 -7.67 12.40
N THR A 160 -33.05 -6.66 12.16
CA THR A 160 -31.97 -6.29 13.09
C THR A 160 -32.55 -5.60 14.32
N ILE A 161 -33.47 -4.66 14.15
CA ILE A 161 -34.15 -3.94 15.25
C ILE A 161 -34.88 -4.94 16.19
N GLU A 162 -35.62 -5.89 15.61
CA GLU A 162 -36.38 -6.89 16.38
C GLU A 162 -35.48 -7.80 17.21
N ARG A 163 -34.31 -8.15 16.69
CA ARG A 163 -33.38 -9.11 17.34
C ARG A 163 -32.32 -8.49 18.23
N ASP A 164 -32.11 -7.19 18.15
CA ASP A 164 -31.15 -6.51 19.00
C ASP A 164 -31.66 -6.44 20.46
N PRO A 165 -30.93 -7.00 21.45
CA PRO A 165 -31.32 -6.95 22.84
C PRO A 165 -31.11 -5.57 23.48
N ASP A 166 -30.27 -4.72 22.92
CA ASP A 166 -29.89 -3.43 23.50
C ASP A 166 -31.04 -2.43 23.34
N THR A 167 -31.55 -1.88 24.43
CA THR A 167 -32.68 -0.93 24.40
C THR A 167 -32.26 0.52 24.65
N THR A 168 -31.07 0.75 25.20
CA THR A 168 -30.57 2.08 25.56
C THR A 168 -29.15 2.26 25.11
N ARG A 169 -28.73 3.52 24.87
CA ARG A 169 -27.34 3.88 24.53
C ARG A 169 -26.32 3.35 25.51
N GLU A 170 -26.61 3.44 26.81
CA GLU A 170 -25.69 2.99 27.86
C GLU A 170 -25.52 1.47 27.83
N ALA A 171 -26.61 0.72 27.61
CA ALA A 171 -26.57 -0.74 27.51
C ALA A 171 -25.75 -1.15 26.26
N ALA A 172 -25.97 -0.53 25.13
CA ALA A 172 -25.24 -0.77 23.89
C ALA A 172 -23.74 -0.47 24.03
N LEU A 173 -23.40 0.64 24.71
CA LEU A 173 -22.01 1.02 24.97
C LEU A 173 -21.29 0.03 25.89
N ILE A 174 -21.97 -0.46 26.94
CA ILE A 174 -21.45 -1.48 27.86
C ILE A 174 -21.29 -2.83 27.13
N ASP A 175 -22.25 -3.22 26.26
CA ASP A 175 -22.15 -4.45 25.48
C ASP A 175 -20.97 -4.41 24.50
N LEU A 176 -20.79 -3.28 23.79
CA LEU A 176 -19.61 -3.06 22.95
C LEU A 176 -18.31 -3.21 23.75
N TYR A 177 -18.22 -2.59 24.92
CA TYR A 177 -17.03 -2.69 25.77
C TYR A 177 -16.73 -4.13 26.18
N ARG A 178 -17.75 -4.89 26.63
CA ARG A 178 -17.60 -6.30 27.02
C ARG A 178 -17.14 -7.19 25.87
N LYS A 179 -17.60 -6.91 24.65
CA LYS A 179 -17.17 -7.64 23.45
C LYS A 179 -15.73 -7.33 23.05
N LEU A 180 -15.30 -6.07 23.22
CA LEU A 180 -13.94 -5.63 22.93
C LEU A 180 -12.92 -6.05 24.01
N ARG A 181 -13.32 -6.01 25.28
CA ARG A 181 -12.47 -6.33 26.44
C ARG A 181 -13.17 -7.32 27.39
N PRO A 182 -13.24 -8.59 27.00
CA PRO A 182 -13.86 -9.60 27.86
C PRO A 182 -13.07 -9.76 29.16
N GLY A 183 -13.79 -9.74 30.28
CA GLY A 183 -13.20 -9.93 31.63
C GLY A 183 -12.83 -8.64 32.38
N GLU A 184 -12.88 -7.47 31.73
CA GLU A 184 -12.72 -6.20 32.45
C GLU A 184 -14.06 -5.65 32.95
N PRO A 185 -14.10 -5.00 34.15
CA PRO A 185 -15.31 -4.36 34.63
C PRO A 185 -15.73 -3.21 33.67
N ALA A 186 -16.97 -3.29 33.18
CA ALA A 186 -17.51 -2.31 32.26
C ALA A 186 -18.19 -1.16 33.00
N SER A 187 -17.74 0.07 32.78
CA SER A 187 -18.44 1.30 33.14
C SER A 187 -18.72 2.13 31.91
N VAL A 188 -19.77 2.94 31.92
CA VAL A 188 -20.16 3.81 30.81
C VAL A 188 -19.02 4.77 30.42
N GLU A 189 -18.34 5.32 31.42
CA GLU A 189 -17.22 6.23 31.20
C GLU A 189 -16.02 5.54 30.56
N SER A 190 -15.63 4.36 31.06
CA SER A 190 -14.54 3.55 30.47
C SER A 190 -14.86 3.13 29.05
N ALA A 191 -16.11 2.79 28.77
CA ALA A 191 -16.56 2.39 27.44
C ALA A 191 -16.53 3.58 26.46
N ARG A 192 -17.02 4.75 26.88
CA ARG A 192 -16.95 5.98 26.08
C ARG A 192 -15.51 6.38 25.75
N ASN A 193 -14.62 6.32 26.75
CA ASN A 193 -13.20 6.59 26.56
C ASN A 193 -12.53 5.60 25.60
N LEU A 194 -12.90 4.31 25.66
CA LEU A 194 -12.40 3.29 24.75
C LEU A 194 -12.78 3.60 23.29
N VAL A 195 -14.07 3.87 23.04
CA VAL A 195 -14.60 4.22 21.71
C VAL A 195 -13.91 5.46 21.16
N LYS A 196 -13.80 6.53 21.96
CA LYS A 196 -13.12 7.77 21.58
C LYS A 196 -11.65 7.51 21.22
N GLN A 197 -10.95 6.72 22.02
CA GLN A 197 -9.56 6.40 21.74
C GLN A 197 -9.39 5.51 20.50
N MET A 198 -10.35 4.61 20.25
CA MET A 198 -10.24 3.62 19.17
C MET A 198 -10.51 4.23 17.80
N PHE A 199 -11.51 5.12 17.66
CA PHE A 199 -11.97 5.63 16.37
C PHE A 199 -11.72 7.12 16.14
N TYR A 200 -11.67 7.93 17.20
CA TYR A 200 -11.62 9.39 17.11
C TYR A 200 -10.32 10.00 17.68
N THR A 201 -9.26 9.22 17.78
CA THR A 201 -7.95 9.72 18.22
C THR A 201 -6.94 9.53 17.08
N PRO A 202 -6.38 10.62 16.49
CA PRO A 202 -5.47 10.55 15.33
C PRO A 202 -4.23 9.67 15.57
N LYS A 203 -3.76 9.60 16.82
CA LYS A 203 -2.63 8.73 17.18
C LYS A 203 -2.94 7.23 17.07
N ARG A 204 -4.21 6.83 17.18
CA ARG A 204 -4.62 5.42 17.20
C ARG A 204 -5.36 4.97 15.96
N TYR A 205 -6.10 5.85 15.32
CA TYR A 205 -6.82 5.56 14.08
C TYR A 205 -6.39 6.52 12.97
N ASP A 206 -6.02 5.98 11.83
CA ASP A 206 -5.57 6.77 10.70
C ASP A 206 -5.81 5.99 9.41
N LEU A 207 -6.71 6.48 8.57
CA LEU A 207 -6.94 5.95 7.22
C LEU A 207 -5.75 6.20 6.30
N THR A 208 -4.91 7.15 6.63
CA THR A 208 -3.88 7.73 5.76
C THR A 208 -4.47 8.49 4.56
N LYS A 209 -3.64 9.24 3.84
CA LYS A 209 -4.04 9.93 2.60
C LYS A 209 -4.63 8.96 1.57
N VAL A 210 -4.02 7.77 1.46
CA VAL A 210 -4.45 6.74 0.51
C VAL A 210 -5.82 6.17 0.88
N GLY A 211 -6.02 5.85 2.16
CA GLY A 211 -7.30 5.33 2.64
C GLY A 211 -8.44 6.33 2.47
N ARG A 212 -8.19 7.60 2.80
CA ARG A 212 -9.18 8.67 2.59
C ARG A 212 -9.54 8.82 1.11
N TYR A 213 -8.54 8.86 0.23
CA TYR A 213 -8.76 8.90 -1.22
C TYR A 213 -9.63 7.72 -1.71
N LYS A 214 -9.32 6.49 -1.28
CA LYS A 214 -10.06 5.28 -1.67
C LYS A 214 -11.50 5.26 -1.13
N VAL A 215 -11.71 5.67 0.13
CA VAL A 215 -13.05 5.77 0.73
C VAL A 215 -13.90 6.80 0.00
N GLU A 216 -13.36 8.00 -0.25
CA GLU A 216 -14.08 9.05 -0.97
C GLU A 216 -14.40 8.66 -2.42
N GLN A 217 -13.47 7.98 -3.11
CA GLN A 217 -13.69 7.47 -4.46
C GLN A 217 -14.80 6.41 -4.48
N LYS A 218 -14.74 5.42 -3.57
CA LYS A 218 -15.70 4.31 -3.52
C LYS A 218 -17.10 4.76 -3.13
N LEU A 219 -17.21 5.68 -2.16
CA LEU A 219 -18.49 6.21 -1.68
C LEU A 219 -18.96 7.46 -2.44
N GLY A 220 -18.31 7.80 -3.56
CA GLY A 220 -18.73 8.86 -4.46
C GLY A 220 -18.67 10.28 -3.90
N ARG A 221 -17.83 10.52 -2.89
CA ARG A 221 -17.67 11.83 -2.25
C ARG A 221 -16.61 12.69 -2.90
N GLN A 222 -15.83 12.13 -3.82
CA GLN A 222 -14.78 12.85 -4.51
C GLN A 222 -15.37 13.78 -5.57
N TYR A 223 -15.08 15.06 -5.45
CA TYR A 223 -15.41 16.08 -6.43
C TYR A 223 -14.11 16.50 -7.15
N GLY A 224 -13.97 16.06 -8.41
CA GLY A 224 -12.81 16.37 -9.26
C GLY A 224 -11.58 15.50 -8.99
N GLU A 225 -10.53 15.73 -9.78
CA GLU A 225 -9.22 15.08 -9.58
C GLU A 225 -8.54 15.71 -8.35
N LYS A 226 -8.45 14.93 -7.28
CA LYS A 226 -7.72 15.33 -6.08
C LYS A 226 -6.36 14.62 -6.05
N ASP A 227 -5.31 15.40 -5.93
CA ASP A 227 -3.95 14.89 -5.73
C ASP A 227 -3.71 14.48 -4.27
N ALA A 228 -2.67 13.67 -4.06
CA ALA A 228 -2.24 13.25 -2.72
C ALA A 228 -1.96 14.42 -1.76
N GLU A 229 -1.64 15.58 -2.31
CA GLU A 229 -1.35 16.81 -1.55
C GLU A 229 -2.61 17.46 -0.97
N THR A 230 -3.78 17.20 -1.54
CA THR A 230 -5.07 17.69 -1.06
C THR A 230 -5.43 17.13 0.33
N TYR A 231 -4.96 15.90 0.63
CA TYR A 231 -5.16 15.23 1.91
C TYR A 231 -3.97 15.49 2.84
N SER A 232 -3.89 16.67 3.43
CA SER A 232 -2.71 17.10 4.20
C SER A 232 -2.95 17.23 5.70
N THR A 233 -4.20 17.27 6.15
CA THR A 233 -4.55 17.46 7.56
C THR A 233 -4.64 16.14 8.32
N GLU A 234 -4.40 16.17 9.64
CA GLU A 234 -4.61 15.00 10.51
C GLU A 234 -6.09 14.55 10.53
N ASP A 235 -7.00 15.50 10.34
CA ASP A 235 -8.45 15.25 10.29
C ASP A 235 -8.87 14.43 9.07
N ASP A 236 -8.11 14.48 7.97
CA ASP A 236 -8.38 13.67 6.79
C ASP A 236 -8.16 12.18 7.04
N GLY A 237 -7.25 11.83 7.94
CA GLY A 237 -7.00 10.44 8.35
C GLY A 237 -8.02 9.87 9.33
N MET A 238 -8.83 10.69 9.99
CA MET A 238 -9.79 10.22 10.98
C MET A 238 -11.02 9.59 10.35
N LEU A 239 -11.61 8.63 11.05
CA LEU A 239 -12.88 8.04 10.67
C LEU A 239 -14.03 9.04 10.87
N ARG A 240 -14.83 9.24 9.84
CA ARG A 240 -16.04 10.07 9.90
C ARG A 240 -17.26 9.16 10.08
N ILE A 241 -18.28 9.66 10.78
CA ILE A 241 -19.53 8.91 10.99
C ILE A 241 -20.20 8.60 9.65
N GLU A 242 -20.16 9.54 8.72
CA GLU A 242 -20.70 9.39 7.38
C GLU A 242 -20.03 8.25 6.58
N ASP A 243 -18.72 8.00 6.80
CA ASP A 243 -18.01 6.89 6.16
C ASP A 243 -18.61 5.54 6.55
N MET A 244 -18.96 5.41 7.84
CA MET A 244 -19.59 4.20 8.37
C MET A 244 -21.01 4.04 7.85
N ILE A 245 -21.82 5.12 7.89
CA ILE A 245 -23.22 5.08 7.45
C ILE A 245 -23.30 4.72 5.97
N ASP A 246 -22.51 5.38 5.10
CA ASP A 246 -22.52 5.07 3.68
C ASP A 246 -22.01 3.66 3.38
N SER A 247 -21.04 3.17 4.15
CA SER A 247 -20.58 1.78 4.03
C SER A 247 -21.65 0.77 4.43
N ILE A 248 -22.45 1.06 5.45
CA ILE A 248 -23.58 0.22 5.87
C ILE A 248 -24.68 0.25 4.80
N LYS A 249 -25.04 1.43 4.28
CA LYS A 249 -26.01 1.58 3.19
C LYS A 249 -25.58 0.80 1.95
N TYR A 250 -24.28 0.81 1.62
CA TYR A 250 -23.71 0.04 0.52
C TYR A 250 -23.91 -1.48 0.71
N VAL A 251 -23.65 -2.00 1.93
CA VAL A 251 -23.89 -3.42 2.26
C VAL A 251 -25.38 -3.77 2.17
N ILE A 252 -26.26 -2.87 2.61
CA ILE A 252 -27.72 -3.06 2.53
C ILE A 252 -28.16 -3.13 1.05
N ALA A 253 -27.68 -2.22 0.21
CA ALA A 253 -28.00 -2.20 -1.22
C ALA A 253 -27.50 -3.47 -1.93
N LEU A 254 -26.28 -3.94 -1.63
CA LEU A 254 -25.78 -5.23 -2.12
C LEU A 254 -26.68 -6.40 -1.70
N HIS A 255 -27.12 -6.43 -0.44
CA HIS A 255 -27.99 -7.48 0.08
C HIS A 255 -29.40 -7.43 -0.53
N ALA A 256 -29.90 -6.23 -0.82
CA ALA A 256 -31.20 -6.02 -1.50
C ALA A 256 -31.13 -6.31 -3.01
N GLY A 257 -29.92 -6.45 -3.57
CA GLY A 257 -29.73 -6.65 -5.02
C GLY A 257 -29.94 -5.38 -5.83
N GLU A 258 -29.74 -4.21 -5.24
CA GLU A 258 -29.86 -2.92 -5.92
C GLU A 258 -28.61 -2.62 -6.75
N GLU A 259 -28.79 -1.97 -7.89
CA GLU A 259 -27.68 -1.59 -8.77
C GLU A 259 -26.97 -0.30 -8.31
N SER A 260 -27.64 0.50 -7.48
CA SER A 260 -27.11 1.77 -6.95
C SER A 260 -27.63 2.05 -5.55
N PHE A 261 -26.95 2.92 -4.80
CA PHE A 261 -27.40 3.47 -3.53
C PHE A 261 -27.20 4.98 -3.50
N VAL A 262 -27.94 5.67 -2.66
CA VAL A 262 -27.81 7.11 -2.46
C VAL A 262 -26.97 7.37 -1.21
N ASN A 263 -25.82 8.04 -1.39
CA ASN A 263 -24.96 8.41 -0.27
C ASN A 263 -25.50 9.60 0.54
N ASN A 264 -24.85 9.94 1.65
CA ASN A 264 -25.26 11.06 2.52
C ASN A 264 -25.23 12.45 1.84
N LEU A 265 -24.62 12.56 0.66
CA LEU A 265 -24.61 13.79 -0.14
C LEU A 265 -25.72 13.83 -1.18
N GLY A 266 -26.61 12.84 -1.21
CA GLY A 266 -27.68 12.71 -2.19
C GLY A 266 -27.22 12.28 -3.59
N LYS A 267 -26.00 11.78 -3.74
CA LYS A 267 -25.46 11.28 -5.00
C LYS A 267 -25.72 9.79 -5.14
N GLU A 268 -26.23 9.39 -6.30
CA GLU A 268 -26.41 8.00 -6.67
C GLU A 268 -25.09 7.37 -7.09
N ILE A 269 -24.72 6.25 -6.46
CA ILE A 269 -23.45 5.54 -6.63
C ILE A 269 -23.74 4.10 -7.04
N PRO A 270 -23.13 3.60 -8.11
CA PRO A 270 -23.28 2.22 -8.54
C PRO A 270 -22.67 1.27 -7.51
N VAL A 271 -23.38 0.17 -7.24
CA VAL A 271 -22.98 -0.84 -6.28
C VAL A 271 -22.33 -2.01 -7.01
N LYS A 272 -21.06 -2.30 -6.68
CA LYS A 272 -20.28 -3.39 -7.25
C LYS A 272 -19.44 -4.05 -6.18
N LEU A 273 -19.29 -5.38 -6.26
CA LEU A 273 -18.32 -6.13 -5.47
C LEU A 273 -16.90 -5.75 -5.87
N ASP A 274 -16.01 -5.76 -4.90
CA ASP A 274 -14.61 -5.40 -5.14
C ASP A 274 -13.76 -6.66 -5.35
N ASP A 275 -12.88 -6.58 -6.33
CA ASP A 275 -11.82 -7.55 -6.53
C ASP A 275 -10.61 -7.14 -5.68
N ILE A 276 -10.24 -8.03 -4.76
CA ILE A 276 -9.17 -7.81 -3.78
C ILE A 276 -7.80 -7.85 -4.46
N ASP A 277 -7.65 -8.64 -5.53
CA ASP A 277 -6.37 -8.87 -6.21
C ASP A 277 -6.10 -7.87 -7.33
N HIS A 278 -7.07 -7.02 -7.63
CA HIS A 278 -6.93 -5.94 -8.59
C HIS A 278 -5.88 -4.91 -8.14
N PHE A 279 -4.95 -4.47 -9.03
CA PHE A 279 -3.92 -3.47 -8.70
C PHE A 279 -4.45 -2.07 -8.39
N GLY A 280 -5.71 -1.79 -8.66
CA GLY A 280 -6.44 -0.64 -8.12
C GLY A 280 -6.68 -0.72 -6.60
N ASN A 281 -6.62 -1.91 -6.03
CA ASN A 281 -6.83 -2.20 -4.61
C ASN A 281 -5.56 -2.66 -3.88
N ARG A 282 -4.53 -3.05 -4.62
CA ARG A 282 -3.21 -3.41 -4.09
C ARG A 282 -2.22 -2.28 -4.39
N ARG A 283 -1.47 -1.88 -3.37
CA ARG A 283 -0.46 -0.82 -3.47
C ARG A 283 0.90 -1.32 -3.01
N ILE A 284 1.92 -0.56 -3.35
CA ILE A 284 3.28 -0.82 -2.91
C ILE A 284 3.61 0.04 -1.70
N ARG A 285 4.15 -0.58 -0.66
CA ARG A 285 4.93 0.10 0.38
C ARG A 285 6.39 0.15 -0.06
N THR A 286 6.85 1.33 -0.40
CA THR A 286 8.26 1.55 -0.76
C THR A 286 9.15 1.57 0.49
N VAL A 287 10.45 1.59 0.27
CA VAL A 287 11.47 1.62 1.33
C VAL A 287 11.22 2.75 2.33
N GLY A 288 10.92 3.96 1.85
CA GLY A 288 10.67 5.12 2.71
C GLY A 288 9.52 4.90 3.69
N GLU A 289 8.40 4.34 3.23
CA GLU A 289 7.25 4.04 4.08
C GLU A 289 7.57 2.94 5.10
N LEU A 290 8.32 1.89 4.69
CA LEU A 290 8.72 0.80 5.58
C LEU A 290 9.62 1.32 6.72
N VAL A 291 10.60 2.14 6.40
CA VAL A 291 11.50 2.76 7.39
C VAL A 291 10.73 3.74 8.29
N GLN A 292 9.86 4.58 7.72
CA GLN A 292 9.00 5.50 8.48
C GLN A 292 8.18 4.76 9.54
N ASN A 293 7.61 3.60 9.20
CA ASN A 293 6.83 2.80 10.15
C ASN A 293 7.70 2.31 11.32
N GLN A 294 8.96 1.94 11.07
CA GLN A 294 9.88 1.54 12.13
C GLN A 294 10.33 2.70 13.02
N VAL A 295 10.59 3.85 12.43
CA VAL A 295 10.87 5.08 13.18
C VAL A 295 9.68 5.45 14.09
N ARG A 296 8.46 5.36 13.56
CA ARG A 296 7.22 5.61 14.33
C ARG A 296 7.09 4.67 15.53
N VAL A 297 7.38 3.38 15.35
CA VAL A 297 7.40 2.39 16.47
C VAL A 297 8.45 2.78 17.50
N GLY A 298 9.66 3.16 17.07
CA GLY A 298 10.71 3.63 17.94
C GLY A 298 10.33 4.89 18.72
N LEU A 299 9.72 5.88 18.06
CA LEU A 299 9.22 7.11 18.68
C LEU A 299 8.07 6.86 19.68
N SER A 300 7.16 5.94 19.39
CA SER A 300 6.09 5.57 20.33
C SER A 300 6.64 4.92 21.60
N ARG A 301 7.68 4.10 21.47
CA ARG A 301 8.39 3.53 22.62
C ARG A 301 9.14 4.63 23.41
N LEU A 302 9.77 5.58 22.71
CA LEU A 302 10.40 6.75 23.31
C LEU A 302 9.40 7.60 24.08
N GLU A 303 8.24 7.93 23.48
CA GLU A 303 7.17 8.73 24.14
C GLU A 303 6.77 8.09 25.48
N ARG A 304 6.61 6.77 25.53
CA ARG A 304 6.28 6.07 26.78
C ARG A 304 7.36 6.23 27.85
N VAL A 305 8.63 6.07 27.47
CA VAL A 305 9.77 6.24 28.40
C VAL A 305 9.90 7.69 28.86
N VAL A 306 9.72 8.66 27.96
CA VAL A 306 9.74 10.09 28.32
C VAL A 306 8.63 10.41 29.31
N ARG A 307 7.42 9.93 29.08
CA ARG A 307 6.28 10.13 30.00
C ARG A 307 6.54 9.54 31.40
N GLU A 308 7.11 8.34 31.45
CA GLU A 308 7.51 7.70 32.71
C GLU A 308 8.57 8.52 33.45
N ARG A 309 9.62 8.99 32.74
CA ARG A 309 10.66 9.84 33.34
C ARG A 309 10.13 11.18 33.82
N MET A 310 9.21 11.81 33.09
CA MET A 310 8.57 13.06 33.50
C MET A 310 7.78 12.95 34.82
N THR A 311 7.25 11.75 35.13
CA THR A 311 6.52 11.52 36.36
C THR A 311 7.41 11.12 37.55
N THR A 312 8.61 10.59 37.29
CA THR A 312 9.51 10.04 38.32
C THR A 312 10.67 10.95 38.69
N GLN A 313 11.05 11.89 37.82
CA GLN A 313 12.18 12.82 38.08
C GLN A 313 11.73 14.13 38.71
N GLU A 314 12.61 14.72 39.51
CA GLU A 314 12.38 16.04 40.09
C GLU A 314 12.34 17.13 39.01
N PRO A 315 11.37 18.06 39.04
CA PRO A 315 11.15 19.06 37.98
C PRO A 315 12.38 19.92 37.66
N GLU A 316 13.17 20.25 38.66
CA GLU A 316 14.37 21.10 38.50
C GLU A 316 15.50 20.42 37.73
N ALA A 317 15.64 19.11 37.89
CA ALA A 317 16.67 18.29 37.24
C ALA A 317 16.34 17.89 35.80
N ILE A 318 15.10 18.12 35.35
CA ILE A 318 14.64 17.73 34.03
C ILE A 318 15.30 18.61 32.95
N THR A 319 15.98 17.92 32.01
CA THR A 319 16.50 18.51 30.78
C THR A 319 16.04 17.69 29.56
N PRO A 320 15.92 18.26 28.36
CA PRO A 320 15.60 17.49 27.16
C PRO A 320 16.50 16.27 26.96
N GLN A 321 17.79 16.41 27.22
CA GLN A 321 18.77 15.33 27.07
C GLN A 321 18.58 14.20 28.10
N SER A 322 18.16 14.50 29.34
CA SER A 322 17.90 13.48 30.36
C SER A 322 16.61 12.68 30.09
N LEU A 323 15.64 13.31 29.45
CA LEU A 323 14.35 12.69 29.10
C LEU A 323 14.47 11.75 27.91
N ILE A 324 15.22 12.15 26.88
CA ILE A 324 15.27 11.46 25.60
C ILE A 324 16.23 10.25 25.69
N ASN A 325 15.70 9.05 25.47
CA ASN A 325 16.47 7.82 25.37
C ASN A 325 16.45 7.34 23.90
N ILE A 326 17.60 7.35 23.25
CA ILE A 326 17.75 7.00 21.84
C ILE A 326 17.64 5.49 21.56
N ARG A 327 17.87 4.63 22.58
CA ARG A 327 17.95 3.18 22.42
C ARG A 327 16.73 2.54 21.74
N PRO A 328 15.47 2.93 22.05
CA PRO A 328 14.28 2.36 21.40
C PRO A 328 14.23 2.59 19.89
N ILE A 329 14.66 3.76 19.42
CA ILE A 329 14.69 4.11 18.00
C ILE A 329 15.78 3.31 17.29
N GLN A 330 16.99 3.33 17.84
CA GLN A 330 18.11 2.56 17.28
C GLN A 330 17.84 1.06 17.26
N ALA A 331 17.22 0.52 18.30
CA ALA A 331 16.83 -0.90 18.35
C ALA A 331 15.82 -1.25 17.26
N SER A 332 14.80 -0.42 17.04
CA SER A 332 13.80 -0.63 15.99
C SER A 332 14.42 -0.60 14.59
N LEU A 333 15.32 0.35 14.32
CA LEU A 333 16.03 0.43 13.04
C LEU A 333 16.98 -0.77 12.84
N LYS A 334 17.76 -1.13 13.83
CA LYS A 334 18.66 -2.30 13.77
C LYS A 334 17.89 -3.60 13.56
N GLU A 335 16.76 -3.76 14.22
CA GLU A 335 15.87 -4.91 14.03
C GLU A 335 15.36 -4.98 12.59
N PHE A 336 14.90 -3.86 12.03
CA PHE A 336 14.40 -3.82 10.66
C PHE A 336 15.50 -4.13 9.63
N PHE A 337 16.59 -3.38 9.63
CA PHE A 337 17.64 -3.55 8.63
C PHE A 337 18.40 -4.88 8.77
N GLY A 338 18.50 -5.42 9.97
CA GLY A 338 19.24 -6.66 10.25
C GLY A 338 18.41 -7.93 10.09
N THR A 339 17.16 -7.94 10.56
CA THR A 339 16.38 -9.19 10.73
C THR A 339 15.04 -9.21 9.99
N SER A 340 14.59 -8.10 9.42
CA SER A 340 13.33 -8.08 8.66
C SER A 340 13.41 -8.99 7.43
N GLN A 341 12.32 -9.69 7.13
CA GLN A 341 12.16 -10.49 5.92
C GLN A 341 12.29 -9.66 4.62
N LEU A 342 12.01 -8.37 4.69
CA LEU A 342 12.10 -7.45 3.54
C LEU A 342 13.51 -6.87 3.36
N SER A 343 14.37 -6.93 4.38
CA SER A 343 15.77 -6.56 4.28
C SER A 343 16.59 -7.79 3.91
N GLN A 344 17.02 -7.87 2.65
CA GLN A 344 17.70 -9.03 2.09
C GLN A 344 19.12 -8.67 1.66
N PHE A 345 20.03 -9.65 1.73
CA PHE A 345 21.31 -9.52 1.07
C PHE A 345 21.11 -9.31 -0.42
N MET A 346 21.83 -8.36 -1.00
CA MET A 346 21.77 -8.13 -2.44
C MET A 346 22.30 -9.33 -3.20
N ASP A 347 21.54 -9.79 -4.18
CA ASP A 347 22.00 -10.79 -5.14
C ASP A 347 23.07 -10.16 -6.03
N GLN A 348 24.31 -10.69 -5.98
CA GLN A 348 25.48 -10.13 -6.67
C GLN A 348 26.22 -11.11 -7.60
N PRO A 349 25.65 -12.24 -8.07
CA PRO A 349 26.36 -13.09 -9.02
C PRO A 349 26.63 -12.39 -10.34
N ASN A 350 25.75 -11.47 -10.75
CA ASN A 350 25.92 -10.62 -11.93
C ASN A 350 25.14 -9.29 -11.76
N PRO A 351 25.38 -8.26 -12.60
CA PRO A 351 24.67 -6.97 -12.51
C PRO A 351 23.16 -7.03 -12.69
N ILE A 352 22.65 -7.95 -13.52
CA ILE A 352 21.21 -8.14 -13.76
C ILE A 352 20.53 -8.65 -12.49
N ALA A 353 21.16 -9.55 -11.74
CA ALA A 353 20.64 -10.05 -10.48
C ALA A 353 20.42 -8.92 -9.46
N GLY A 354 21.38 -8.00 -9.33
CA GLY A 354 21.25 -6.83 -8.48
C GLY A 354 20.15 -5.87 -8.94
N LEU A 355 20.04 -5.62 -10.23
CA LEU A 355 19.02 -4.74 -10.81
C LEU A 355 17.61 -5.29 -10.57
N THR A 356 17.39 -6.56 -10.85
CA THR A 356 16.08 -7.22 -10.64
C THR A 356 15.72 -7.34 -9.18
N HIS A 357 16.69 -7.53 -8.28
CA HIS A 357 16.46 -7.57 -6.83
C HIS A 357 15.87 -6.25 -6.31
N ARG A 358 16.37 -5.10 -6.80
CA ARG A 358 15.85 -3.77 -6.43
C ARG A 358 14.45 -3.52 -6.98
N ARG A 359 14.07 -4.17 -8.07
CA ARG A 359 12.74 -4.06 -8.70
C ARG A 359 11.75 -5.13 -8.24
N ARG A 360 12.10 -5.96 -7.26
CA ARG A 360 11.27 -7.04 -6.73
C ARG A 360 10.12 -6.49 -5.91
N LEU A 361 8.96 -7.14 -6.05
CA LEU A 361 7.73 -6.86 -5.32
C LEU A 361 7.36 -8.11 -4.52
N SER A 362 7.28 -8.00 -3.19
CA SER A 362 6.94 -9.11 -2.32
C SER A 362 5.59 -8.91 -1.65
N ALA A 363 4.69 -9.88 -1.75
CA ALA A 363 3.43 -9.89 -1.00
C ALA A 363 3.62 -10.39 0.46
N LEU A 364 4.81 -10.90 0.78
CA LEU A 364 5.18 -11.45 2.09
C LEU A 364 5.66 -10.36 3.05
N GLY A 365 5.85 -10.72 4.31
CA GLY A 365 6.45 -9.85 5.32
C GLY A 365 5.45 -9.27 6.32
N PRO A 366 5.89 -8.41 7.23
CA PRO A 366 5.05 -7.82 8.27
C PRO A 366 3.88 -7.02 7.68
N GLY A 367 2.66 -7.37 8.09
CA GLY A 367 1.43 -6.75 7.54
C GLY A 367 1.04 -7.21 6.14
N GLY A 368 1.76 -8.19 5.56
CA GLY A 368 1.45 -8.85 4.30
C GLY A 368 0.88 -10.25 4.47
N LEU A 369 0.97 -11.06 3.42
CA LEU A 369 0.49 -12.43 3.39
C LEU A 369 1.50 -13.40 4.03
N SER A 370 1.01 -14.52 4.55
CA SER A 370 1.85 -15.69 4.88
C SER A 370 1.75 -16.73 3.78
N ARG A 371 2.84 -17.46 3.52
CA ARG A 371 2.91 -18.48 2.46
C ARG A 371 1.82 -19.53 2.59
N GLU A 372 1.52 -19.96 3.81
CA GLU A 372 0.57 -21.03 4.13
C GLU A 372 -0.89 -20.59 3.95
N ARG A 373 -1.17 -19.28 4.15
CA ARG A 373 -2.51 -18.71 4.04
C ARG A 373 -2.83 -18.11 2.67
N ALA A 374 -1.84 -18.02 1.80
CA ALA A 374 -2.03 -17.51 0.45
C ALA A 374 -2.65 -18.60 -0.43
N GLY A 375 -3.90 -18.42 -0.84
CA GLY A 375 -4.63 -19.27 -1.78
C GLY A 375 -4.10 -19.15 -3.22
N PHE A 376 -4.73 -19.87 -4.14
CA PHE A 376 -4.38 -19.80 -5.57
C PHE A 376 -4.72 -18.45 -6.18
N GLU A 377 -5.82 -17.82 -5.78
CA GLU A 377 -6.31 -16.55 -6.34
C GLU A 377 -5.25 -15.43 -6.26
N VAL A 378 -4.58 -15.32 -5.09
CA VAL A 378 -3.52 -14.30 -4.88
C VAL A 378 -2.25 -14.59 -5.70
N ARG A 379 -2.02 -15.85 -6.10
CA ARG A 379 -0.84 -16.29 -6.84
C ARG A 379 -1.03 -16.24 -8.35
N ASP A 380 -2.27 -16.15 -8.81
CA ASP A 380 -2.61 -16.11 -10.22
C ASP A 380 -2.26 -14.76 -10.85
N VAL A 381 -2.13 -14.74 -12.16
CA VAL A 381 -1.94 -13.53 -12.94
C VAL A 381 -3.29 -12.88 -13.17
N HIS A 382 -3.44 -11.66 -12.68
CA HIS A 382 -4.65 -10.86 -12.86
C HIS A 382 -4.52 -9.93 -14.08
N PRO A 383 -5.59 -9.63 -14.83
CA PRO A 383 -5.54 -8.69 -15.97
C PRO A 383 -4.95 -7.32 -15.63
N SER A 384 -5.16 -6.81 -14.41
CA SER A 384 -4.58 -5.54 -13.93
C SER A 384 -3.04 -5.56 -13.76
N HIS A 385 -2.40 -6.72 -13.88
CA HIS A 385 -0.93 -6.86 -13.87
C HIS A 385 -0.29 -6.29 -15.15
N TYR A 386 -1.08 -6.10 -16.20
CA TYR A 386 -0.59 -5.60 -17.48
C TYR A 386 0.17 -4.28 -17.32
N GLY A 387 1.42 -4.26 -17.79
CA GLY A 387 2.30 -3.09 -17.69
C GLY A 387 2.77 -2.72 -16.27
N ARG A 388 2.38 -3.49 -15.23
CA ARG A 388 2.69 -3.23 -13.82
C ARG A 388 3.58 -4.28 -13.21
N MET A 389 3.18 -5.53 -13.24
CA MET A 389 3.96 -6.66 -12.74
C MET A 389 4.13 -7.70 -13.84
N CYS A 390 5.36 -8.15 -14.06
CA CYS A 390 5.65 -9.15 -15.08
C CYS A 390 4.93 -10.47 -14.76
N PRO A 391 4.17 -11.03 -15.69
CA PRO A 391 3.46 -12.28 -15.47
C PRO A 391 4.36 -13.52 -15.51
N ILE A 392 5.60 -13.38 -16.01
CA ILE A 392 6.53 -14.46 -16.27
C ILE A 392 7.57 -14.58 -15.16
N GLU A 393 8.17 -13.47 -14.72
CA GLU A 393 9.24 -13.50 -13.73
C GLU A 393 8.70 -13.66 -12.31
N THR A 394 8.65 -14.89 -11.82
CA THR A 394 8.28 -15.25 -10.43
C THR A 394 9.13 -16.44 -9.99
N PRO A 395 9.43 -16.61 -8.69
CA PRO A 395 10.13 -17.78 -8.19
C PRO A 395 9.34 -19.08 -8.46
N GLU A 396 10.08 -20.17 -8.61
CA GLU A 396 9.51 -21.51 -8.60
C GLU A 396 9.40 -22.03 -7.15
N GLY A 397 8.35 -22.80 -6.87
CA GLY A 397 8.16 -23.40 -5.55
C GLY A 397 7.19 -22.64 -4.63
N PRO A 398 7.40 -22.63 -3.30
CA PRO A 398 6.40 -22.13 -2.33
C PRO A 398 6.04 -20.66 -2.46
N ASN A 399 6.92 -19.86 -3.05
CA ASN A 399 6.77 -18.42 -3.23
C ASN A 399 6.19 -18.03 -4.61
N ILE A 400 5.77 -18.97 -5.43
CA ILE A 400 5.22 -18.70 -6.76
C ILE A 400 4.03 -17.73 -6.64
N GLY A 401 3.99 -16.71 -7.49
CA GLY A 401 2.95 -15.70 -7.51
C GLY A 401 2.96 -14.70 -6.34
N LEU A 402 3.68 -14.98 -5.25
CA LEU A 402 3.78 -14.07 -4.08
C LEU A 402 4.94 -13.07 -4.19
N ILE A 403 5.92 -13.40 -5.01
CA ILE A 403 7.04 -12.53 -5.32
C ILE A 403 7.04 -12.32 -6.83
N GLY A 404 6.93 -11.09 -7.25
CA GLY A 404 6.98 -10.69 -8.64
C GLY A 404 8.03 -9.61 -8.87
N THR A 405 8.12 -9.12 -10.10
CA THR A 405 9.03 -8.06 -10.48
C THR A 405 8.26 -6.96 -11.21
N LEU A 406 8.59 -5.71 -10.93
CA LEU A 406 8.01 -4.55 -11.59
C LEU A 406 8.31 -4.61 -13.10
N ALA A 407 7.27 -4.40 -13.92
CA ALA A 407 7.43 -4.31 -15.37
C ALA A 407 8.31 -3.12 -15.77
N THR A 408 8.94 -3.21 -16.94
CA THR A 408 9.92 -2.20 -17.39
C THR A 408 9.37 -0.78 -17.48
N TYR A 409 8.11 -0.61 -17.89
CA TYR A 409 7.45 0.69 -18.02
C TYR A 409 6.64 1.11 -16.78
N GLY A 410 6.48 0.21 -15.80
CA GLY A 410 5.75 0.49 -14.58
C GLY A 410 6.47 1.48 -13.67
N ARG A 411 5.75 2.42 -13.11
CA ARG A 411 6.24 3.34 -12.07
C ARG A 411 5.24 3.41 -10.91
N VAL A 412 5.71 3.82 -9.75
CA VAL A 412 4.90 3.97 -8.54
C VAL A 412 4.49 5.43 -8.39
N ASN A 413 3.19 5.69 -8.18
CA ASN A 413 2.69 7.05 -7.96
C ASN A 413 2.82 7.48 -6.48
N LYS A 414 2.41 8.72 -6.18
CA LYS A 414 2.45 9.31 -4.83
C LYS A 414 1.60 8.56 -3.79
N PHE A 415 0.58 7.81 -4.22
CA PHE A 415 -0.27 6.97 -3.37
C PHE A 415 0.26 5.55 -3.18
N GLY A 416 1.29 5.16 -3.93
CA GLY A 416 1.87 3.81 -3.92
C GLY A 416 1.24 2.84 -4.92
N PHE A 417 0.32 3.29 -5.79
CA PHE A 417 -0.20 2.47 -6.88
C PHE A 417 0.76 2.44 -8.06
N ILE A 418 0.79 1.31 -8.77
CA ILE A 418 1.60 1.19 -9.97
C ILE A 418 0.83 1.77 -11.16
N GLU A 419 1.48 2.66 -11.90
CA GLU A 419 0.99 3.26 -13.13
C GLU A 419 1.78 2.74 -14.32
N THR A 420 1.13 2.70 -15.49
CA THR A 420 1.76 2.34 -16.74
C THR A 420 1.42 3.36 -17.82
N PRO A 421 2.33 3.63 -18.79
CA PRO A 421 2.12 4.66 -19.80
C PRO A 421 1.24 4.16 -20.94
N TYR A 422 0.43 5.07 -21.48
CA TYR A 422 -0.41 4.87 -22.65
C TYR A 422 -0.35 6.09 -23.57
N TRP A 423 -0.52 5.87 -24.87
CA TRP A 423 -0.74 6.94 -25.83
C TRP A 423 -2.21 7.34 -25.85
N LYS A 424 -2.50 8.62 -25.76
CA LYS A 424 -3.88 9.12 -25.86
C LYS A 424 -4.34 9.07 -27.32
N VAL A 425 -5.57 8.61 -27.54
CA VAL A 425 -6.24 8.62 -28.84
C VAL A 425 -7.31 9.69 -28.84
N GLU A 426 -7.32 10.57 -29.80
CA GLU A 426 -8.35 11.58 -29.97
C GLU A 426 -8.91 11.52 -31.39
N ASN A 427 -10.21 11.25 -31.50
CA ASN A 427 -10.90 11.10 -32.78
C ASN A 427 -10.27 10.06 -33.73
N GLY A 428 -9.80 8.94 -33.19
CA GLY A 428 -9.15 7.88 -33.97
C GLY A 428 -7.70 8.16 -34.39
N VAL A 429 -7.10 9.23 -33.87
CA VAL A 429 -5.68 9.59 -34.10
C VAL A 429 -4.88 9.39 -32.83
N VAL A 430 -3.83 8.58 -32.91
CA VAL A 430 -2.92 8.30 -31.78
C VAL A 430 -1.91 9.45 -31.63
N LYS A 431 -1.88 10.07 -30.44
CA LYS A 431 -0.94 11.14 -30.10
C LYS A 431 0.29 10.56 -29.41
N THR A 432 1.39 10.41 -30.13
CA THR A 432 2.65 9.85 -29.62
C THR A 432 3.57 10.89 -28.94
N SER A 433 3.16 12.16 -28.87
CA SER A 433 4.02 13.23 -28.33
C SER A 433 4.22 13.15 -26.82
N ARG A 434 3.21 12.67 -26.07
CA ARG A 434 3.25 12.57 -24.62
C ARG A 434 2.46 11.37 -24.14
N ALA A 435 3.13 10.46 -23.44
CA ALA A 435 2.47 9.34 -22.78
C ALA A 435 1.74 9.81 -21.51
N VAL A 436 0.55 9.27 -21.29
CA VAL A 436 -0.25 9.46 -20.08
C VAL A 436 -0.11 8.22 -19.22
N TYR A 437 0.19 8.41 -17.93
CA TYR A 437 0.28 7.29 -16.99
C TYR A 437 -1.08 7.08 -16.31
N LEU A 438 -1.57 5.85 -16.37
CA LEU A 438 -2.85 5.45 -15.77
C LEU A 438 -2.64 4.40 -14.70
N THR A 439 -3.40 4.53 -13.60
CA THR A 439 -3.55 3.48 -12.59
C THR A 439 -4.48 2.38 -13.10
N ALA A 440 -4.46 1.20 -12.47
CA ALA A 440 -5.35 0.11 -12.88
C ALA A 440 -6.85 0.47 -12.77
N ALA A 441 -7.23 1.20 -11.74
CA ALA A 441 -8.61 1.65 -11.56
C ALA A 441 -9.07 2.68 -12.60
N GLN A 442 -8.14 3.49 -13.13
CA GLN A 442 -8.43 4.41 -14.24
C GLN A 442 -8.50 3.66 -15.56
N GLU A 443 -7.64 2.65 -15.75
CA GLU A 443 -7.60 1.82 -16.95
C GLU A 443 -8.93 1.10 -17.22
N ASP A 444 -9.60 0.63 -16.17
CA ASP A 444 -10.89 -0.08 -16.29
C ASP A 444 -12.01 0.76 -16.92
N ILE A 445 -11.89 2.09 -16.89
CA ILE A 445 -12.90 3.01 -17.43
C ILE A 445 -12.74 3.18 -18.94
N TYR A 446 -11.52 2.93 -19.48
CA TYR A 446 -11.17 3.28 -20.84
C TYR A 446 -11.02 2.07 -21.75
N THR A 447 -11.24 2.31 -23.05
CA THR A 447 -10.97 1.35 -24.12
C THR A 447 -9.56 1.52 -24.63
N ILE A 448 -8.73 0.48 -24.51
CA ILE A 448 -7.29 0.55 -24.80
C ILE A 448 -6.93 -0.40 -25.94
N ALA A 449 -6.41 0.16 -27.04
CA ALA A 449 -5.92 -0.60 -28.18
C ALA A 449 -4.56 -1.23 -27.89
N GLN A 450 -4.29 -2.38 -28.51
CA GLN A 450 -2.99 -3.06 -28.41
C GLN A 450 -1.91 -2.31 -29.19
N ALA A 451 -0.65 -2.40 -28.71
CA ALA A 451 0.51 -1.75 -29.33
C ALA A 451 0.83 -2.21 -30.77
N ASN A 452 0.38 -3.41 -31.14
CA ASN A 452 0.60 -3.99 -32.47
C ASN A 452 -0.47 -3.60 -33.50
N ALA A 453 -1.46 -2.78 -33.13
CA ALA A 453 -2.48 -2.30 -34.04
C ALA A 453 -1.82 -1.48 -35.17
N PRO A 454 -2.10 -1.79 -36.46
CA PRO A 454 -1.46 -1.10 -37.57
C PRO A 454 -1.97 0.35 -37.67
N LEU A 455 -1.02 1.29 -37.74
CA LEU A 455 -1.27 2.73 -37.88
C LEU A 455 -0.84 3.20 -39.25
N ASN A 456 -1.50 4.23 -39.75
CA ASN A 456 -1.07 5.02 -40.91
C ASN A 456 0.02 6.02 -40.50
N GLU A 457 0.67 6.65 -41.48
CA GLU A 457 1.68 7.71 -41.23
C GLU A 457 1.10 8.92 -40.49
N ASP A 458 -0.20 9.17 -40.63
CA ASP A 458 -0.94 10.23 -39.95
C ASP A 458 -1.33 9.87 -38.48
N GLY A 459 -0.95 8.68 -38.00
CA GLY A 459 -1.30 8.18 -36.66
C GLY A 459 -2.74 7.67 -36.53
N THR A 460 -3.48 7.51 -37.64
CA THR A 460 -4.81 6.91 -37.66
C THR A 460 -4.74 5.39 -37.74
N PHE A 461 -5.74 4.67 -37.19
CA PHE A 461 -5.81 3.22 -37.34
C PHE A 461 -6.13 2.82 -38.79
N GLN A 462 -5.41 1.82 -39.31
CA GLN A 462 -5.66 1.30 -40.68
C GLN A 462 -6.99 0.53 -40.76
N ASN A 463 -7.35 -0.16 -39.67
CA ASN A 463 -8.53 -0.99 -39.59
C ASN A 463 -9.66 -0.23 -38.89
N LYS A 464 -10.88 -0.28 -39.43
CA LYS A 464 -12.08 0.28 -38.78
C LYS A 464 -12.49 -0.45 -37.49
N ARG A 465 -12.04 -1.70 -37.32
CA ARG A 465 -12.21 -2.48 -36.10
C ARG A 465 -10.85 -2.90 -35.57
N VAL A 466 -10.58 -2.50 -34.34
CA VAL A 466 -9.30 -2.71 -33.67
C VAL A 466 -9.52 -3.57 -32.44
N LEU A 467 -8.60 -4.48 -32.18
CA LEU A 467 -8.62 -5.29 -30.96
C LEU A 467 -8.23 -4.41 -29.77
N ALA A 468 -9.13 -4.32 -28.80
CA ALA A 468 -8.95 -3.47 -27.62
C ALA A 468 -9.33 -4.21 -26.34
N ARG A 469 -8.76 -3.76 -25.21
CA ARG A 469 -9.15 -4.17 -23.86
C ARG A 469 -10.19 -3.19 -23.31
N GLN A 470 -11.18 -3.73 -22.62
CA GLN A 470 -12.27 -2.99 -21.98
C GLN A 470 -12.62 -3.65 -20.64
N ASP A 471 -13.32 -2.96 -19.77
CA ASP A 471 -13.99 -3.49 -18.58
C ASP A 471 -13.13 -4.48 -17.76
N GLY A 472 -11.96 -4.02 -17.28
CA GLY A 472 -11.11 -4.83 -16.41
C GLY A 472 -10.40 -6.00 -17.10
N GLY A 473 -10.24 -5.98 -18.43
CA GLY A 473 -9.41 -6.94 -19.17
C GLY A 473 -10.15 -7.81 -20.18
N SER A 474 -11.44 -7.60 -20.42
CA SER A 474 -12.13 -8.23 -21.54
C SER A 474 -11.57 -7.75 -22.88
N VAL A 475 -11.42 -8.64 -23.85
CA VAL A 475 -10.85 -8.32 -25.15
C VAL A 475 -11.92 -8.38 -26.22
N ALA A 476 -12.13 -7.29 -26.95
CA ALA A 476 -13.13 -7.19 -27.99
C ALA A 476 -12.64 -6.39 -29.21
N PHE A 477 -13.29 -6.59 -30.36
CA PHE A 477 -13.09 -5.75 -31.53
C PHE A 477 -14.00 -4.52 -31.45
N VAL A 478 -13.41 -3.36 -31.28
CA VAL A 478 -14.07 -2.08 -31.10
C VAL A 478 -13.88 -1.18 -32.32
N SER A 479 -14.77 -0.20 -32.53
CA SER A 479 -14.59 0.80 -33.58
C SER A 479 -13.37 1.69 -33.25
N ASP A 480 -12.64 2.13 -34.27
CA ASP A 480 -11.51 3.04 -34.18
C ASP A 480 -11.83 4.37 -33.45
N LYS A 481 -13.09 4.78 -33.48
CA LYS A 481 -13.58 6.03 -32.85
C LYS A 481 -13.85 5.89 -31.34
N ASP A 482 -14.07 4.67 -30.89
CA ASP A 482 -14.41 4.36 -29.48
C ASP A 482 -13.16 3.99 -28.67
N ILE A 483 -11.96 4.18 -29.24
CA ILE A 483 -10.69 3.93 -28.57
C ILE A 483 -10.21 5.19 -27.88
N ASP A 484 -9.92 5.11 -26.58
CA ASP A 484 -9.45 6.22 -25.75
C ASP A 484 -7.92 6.26 -25.67
N TYR A 485 -7.29 5.10 -25.56
CA TYR A 485 -5.84 4.96 -25.40
C TYR A 485 -5.28 3.80 -26.22
N MET A 486 -3.97 3.80 -26.39
CA MET A 486 -3.22 2.73 -27.03
C MET A 486 -1.97 2.41 -26.21
N ASP A 487 -1.61 1.12 -26.15
CA ASP A 487 -0.37 0.67 -25.52
C ASP A 487 0.86 1.30 -26.17
N VAL A 488 1.89 1.61 -25.38
CA VAL A 488 3.13 2.21 -25.88
C VAL A 488 4.00 1.18 -26.61
N SER A 489 4.13 -0.02 -26.07
CA SER A 489 4.97 -1.08 -26.63
C SER A 489 4.53 -2.45 -26.14
N PRO A 490 4.68 -3.53 -26.92
CA PRO A 490 4.49 -4.90 -26.45
C PRO A 490 5.41 -5.30 -25.29
N LYS A 491 6.60 -4.69 -25.18
CA LYS A 491 7.57 -4.91 -24.10
C LYS A 491 7.06 -4.43 -22.73
N GLN A 492 5.98 -3.67 -22.73
CA GLN A 492 5.41 -3.06 -21.52
C GLN A 492 5.04 -4.08 -20.42
N ILE A 493 4.66 -5.30 -20.81
CA ILE A 493 4.27 -6.36 -19.86
C ILE A 493 5.47 -7.03 -19.20
N CYS A 494 6.65 -6.97 -19.80
CA CYS A 494 7.81 -7.75 -19.39
C CYS A 494 8.63 -7.04 -18.32
N SER A 495 9.28 -7.83 -17.46
CA SER A 495 10.37 -7.38 -16.59
C SER A 495 11.66 -7.24 -17.40
N VAL A 496 12.72 -6.73 -16.76
CA VAL A 496 14.03 -6.55 -17.39
C VAL A 496 14.59 -7.88 -17.89
N THR A 497 14.62 -8.92 -17.06
CA THR A 497 15.15 -10.25 -17.47
C THR A 497 14.33 -10.87 -18.57
N THR A 498 13.01 -10.81 -18.49
CA THR A 498 12.09 -11.35 -19.49
C THR A 498 12.25 -10.62 -20.83
N ALA A 499 12.46 -9.30 -20.83
CA ALA A 499 12.66 -8.50 -22.03
C ALA A 499 14.01 -8.79 -22.73
N LEU A 500 14.95 -9.45 -22.08
CA LEU A 500 16.24 -9.88 -22.63
C LEU A 500 16.19 -11.27 -23.28
N ILE A 501 15.06 -12.00 -23.22
CA ILE A 501 14.92 -13.30 -23.87
C ILE A 501 14.63 -13.09 -25.35
N PRO A 502 15.53 -13.49 -26.27
CA PRO A 502 15.27 -13.38 -27.69
C PRO A 502 14.18 -14.37 -28.12
N PHE A 503 13.34 -13.98 -29.06
CA PHE A 503 12.21 -14.80 -29.60
C PHE A 503 11.25 -15.29 -28.50
N LEU A 504 11.02 -14.44 -27.47
CA LEU A 504 10.14 -14.76 -26.33
C LEU A 504 8.74 -15.23 -26.77
N GLU A 505 8.22 -14.64 -27.85
CA GLU A 505 6.91 -14.95 -28.43
C GLU A 505 6.74 -16.39 -28.90
N HIS A 506 7.83 -17.11 -29.12
CA HIS A 506 7.84 -18.51 -29.55
C HIS A 506 7.98 -19.49 -28.37
N ASP A 507 8.28 -18.98 -27.18
CA ASP A 507 8.49 -19.80 -26.00
C ASP A 507 7.20 -19.96 -25.18
N ASP A 508 7.03 -21.13 -24.59
CA ASP A 508 6.00 -21.33 -23.58
C ASP A 508 6.32 -20.53 -22.31
N ALA A 509 5.27 -20.01 -21.65
CA ALA A 509 5.41 -19.18 -20.45
C ALA A 509 6.22 -19.87 -19.33
N ASN A 510 6.05 -21.19 -19.15
CA ASN A 510 6.78 -21.95 -18.15
C ASN A 510 8.30 -21.98 -18.42
N ARG A 511 8.70 -22.11 -19.70
CA ARG A 511 10.12 -22.10 -20.10
C ARG A 511 10.71 -20.70 -20.05
N ALA A 512 9.93 -19.67 -20.41
CA ALA A 512 10.32 -18.27 -20.27
C ALA A 512 10.56 -17.90 -18.79
N LEU A 513 9.74 -18.39 -17.86
CA LEU A 513 9.93 -18.24 -16.41
C LEU A 513 11.26 -18.83 -15.96
N MET A 514 11.55 -20.07 -16.35
CA MET A 514 12.83 -20.72 -16.02
C MET A 514 14.01 -19.95 -16.60
N GLY A 515 13.95 -19.53 -17.87
CA GLY A 515 14.97 -18.74 -18.54
C GLY A 515 15.24 -17.39 -17.87
N SER A 516 14.19 -16.68 -17.50
CA SER A 516 14.25 -15.42 -16.77
C SER A 516 14.94 -15.60 -15.40
N ASN A 517 14.59 -16.64 -14.65
CA ASN A 517 15.21 -16.95 -13.37
C ASN A 517 16.69 -17.37 -13.54
N MET A 518 17.02 -18.14 -14.58
CA MET A 518 18.41 -18.59 -14.83
C MET A 518 19.33 -17.44 -15.25
N GLN A 519 18.87 -16.42 -15.95
CA GLN A 519 19.67 -15.24 -16.27
C GLN A 519 20.24 -14.57 -15.03
N ARG A 520 19.51 -14.57 -13.91
CA ARG A 520 19.95 -14.00 -12.62
C ARG A 520 21.05 -14.82 -11.93
N GLN A 521 21.20 -16.09 -12.31
CA GLN A 521 22.18 -17.02 -11.72
C GLN A 521 23.46 -17.14 -12.57
N ALA A 522 23.51 -16.48 -13.72
CA ALA A 522 24.65 -16.51 -14.62
C ALA A 522 25.88 -15.89 -13.97
N VAL A 523 27.02 -16.55 -14.15
CA VAL A 523 28.33 -16.08 -13.66
C VAL A 523 29.01 -15.25 -14.77
N PRO A 524 29.51 -14.03 -14.46
CA PRO A 524 30.26 -13.22 -15.44
C PRO A 524 31.51 -13.97 -15.93
N LEU A 525 31.71 -13.97 -17.26
CA LEU A 525 32.88 -14.57 -17.86
C LEU A 525 34.09 -13.63 -17.77
N VAL A 526 35.30 -14.20 -17.75
CA VAL A 526 36.55 -13.43 -17.75
C VAL A 526 36.67 -12.58 -19.02
N LYS A 527 36.25 -13.12 -20.17
CA LYS A 527 36.12 -12.40 -21.41
C LYS A 527 34.64 -12.43 -21.82
N THR A 528 34.02 -11.28 -21.80
CA THR A 528 32.62 -11.12 -22.22
C THR A 528 32.54 -10.79 -23.70
N GLU A 529 31.52 -11.30 -24.38
CA GLU A 529 31.24 -11.04 -25.79
C GLU A 529 29.80 -10.54 -25.92
N ALA A 530 29.56 -9.70 -26.93
CA ALA A 530 28.23 -9.25 -27.26
C ALA A 530 27.38 -10.42 -27.80
N PRO A 531 26.07 -10.51 -27.45
CA PRO A 531 25.22 -11.56 -27.99
C PRO A 531 25.04 -11.37 -29.51
N TYR A 532 25.07 -12.48 -30.25
CA TYR A 532 24.80 -12.45 -31.69
C TYR A 532 23.38 -12.06 -32.06
N VAL A 533 22.42 -12.40 -31.18
CA VAL A 533 21.01 -12.05 -31.31
C VAL A 533 20.61 -11.31 -30.03
N GLY A 534 20.17 -10.08 -30.18
CA GLY A 534 19.74 -9.22 -29.07
C GLY A 534 18.29 -8.79 -29.21
N THR A 535 17.74 -8.24 -28.12
CA THR A 535 16.36 -7.73 -28.06
C THR A 535 16.27 -6.20 -28.17
N GLY A 536 17.42 -5.51 -28.20
CA GLY A 536 17.53 -4.05 -28.20
C GLY A 536 17.38 -3.42 -26.79
N MET A 537 17.24 -4.22 -25.74
CA MET A 537 17.20 -3.75 -24.36
C MET A 537 18.56 -3.80 -23.65
N GLU A 538 19.55 -4.46 -24.24
CA GLU A 538 20.84 -4.75 -23.63
C GLU A 538 21.59 -3.50 -23.21
N GLU A 539 21.64 -2.48 -24.05
CA GLU A 539 22.32 -1.21 -23.76
C GLU A 539 21.67 -0.47 -22.59
N ASN A 540 20.34 -0.38 -22.58
CA ASN A 540 19.60 0.28 -21.50
C ASN A 540 19.80 -0.45 -20.16
N VAL A 541 19.75 -1.78 -20.17
CA VAL A 541 19.96 -2.62 -18.98
C VAL A 541 21.39 -2.50 -18.47
N ALA A 542 22.39 -2.49 -19.35
CA ALA A 542 23.80 -2.31 -18.97
C ALA A 542 24.03 -0.95 -18.31
N ARG A 543 23.43 0.11 -18.83
CA ARG A 543 23.50 1.45 -18.26
C ARG A 543 22.81 1.52 -16.91
N ASP A 544 21.60 1.01 -16.81
CA ASP A 544 20.78 1.07 -15.59
C ASP A 544 21.30 0.16 -14.48
N SER A 545 22.06 -0.91 -14.81
CA SER A 545 22.73 -1.73 -13.83
C SER A 545 23.83 -0.98 -13.05
N GLY A 546 24.33 0.13 -13.61
CA GLY A 546 25.34 0.98 -12.99
C GLY A 546 26.74 0.38 -12.85
N CYS A 547 26.91 -0.91 -13.19
CA CYS A 547 28.13 -1.65 -12.93
C CYS A 547 29.30 -1.22 -13.84
N LEU A 548 29.00 -0.85 -15.07
CA LEU A 548 30.04 -0.54 -16.06
C LEU A 548 30.52 0.92 -16.04
N LEU A 549 29.64 1.83 -15.62
CA LEU A 549 29.92 3.27 -15.64
C LEU A 549 30.52 3.78 -14.32
N TYR A 550 30.21 3.12 -13.19
CA TYR A 550 30.61 3.61 -11.87
C TYR A 550 31.67 2.77 -11.17
N THR A 551 31.86 1.51 -11.54
CA THR A 551 32.77 0.59 -10.85
C THR A 551 34.05 0.25 -11.62
N SER A 552 34.19 0.72 -12.86
CA SER A 552 35.42 0.63 -13.63
C SER A 552 35.91 2.00 -14.08
N PRO A 553 36.50 2.80 -13.21
CA PRO A 553 37.49 3.75 -13.67
C PRO A 553 38.73 2.92 -14.02
N SER A 554 38.68 2.22 -15.14
CA SER A 554 39.93 1.63 -15.63
C SER A 554 40.93 2.78 -15.77
N PRO A 555 42.12 2.70 -15.12
CA PRO A 555 43.16 3.67 -15.38
C PRO A 555 43.54 3.73 -16.86
N ARG A 556 43.13 2.74 -17.64
CA ARG A 556 43.25 2.67 -19.10
C ARG A 556 42.33 3.64 -19.82
N ASP A 557 41.10 3.82 -19.33
CA ASP A 557 40.13 4.73 -19.94
C ASP A 557 40.55 6.19 -19.76
N LYS A 558 41.25 6.51 -18.68
CA LYS A 558 41.86 7.83 -18.46
C LYS A 558 43.13 8.10 -19.31
N ARG A 559 43.71 7.08 -19.95
CA ARG A 559 44.87 7.21 -20.83
C ARG A 559 44.47 7.27 -22.33
N LEU A 560 43.22 6.99 -22.64
CA LEU A 560 42.68 7.01 -23.98
C LEU A 560 41.77 8.21 -24.25
N SER A 561 41.54 9.07 -23.24
CA SER A 561 40.83 10.35 -23.41
C SER A 561 41.82 11.50 -23.51
#